data_15decc83f5af9419ca42e40e3205e3a7
#
_entry.id   15decc83f5af9419ca42e40e3205e3a7
#
_cell.length_a   1.000
_cell.length_b   1.000
_cell.length_c   1.000
_cell.angle_alpha   90.00
_cell.angle_beta   90.00
_cell.angle_gamma   90.00
#
_symmetry.space_group_name_H-M   'P 1'
#
loop_
_entity.id
_entity.type
_entity.pdbx_description
1 polymer ?
#
loop_
_entity_poly.entity_id
_entity_poly.type
_entity_poly.pdbx_seq_one_letter_code
_entity_poly.pdbx_strand_id
1 'polypeptide(L)'
;MLFLHGVYASEGLDLDLTILKINKEVKSLNNEILSLKDEIELIKEEQRISSRKIAELLQIIELNLSNSKKDETSTKKVQTNNANKLYSEGKNEFVLGNYDKAINLFISFAKSFPNSTNIIDSKLWLARSYAANEAYLKSKDAFLDYQSNNNEHSKYADSMFELSRVLTKLNEVNEAKLLLLNMIKQYPSHSLINKVNQLLLDL
;
A
#
# COMPACT_ATOMS: atom_id res chain seq x y z
N MET A 1 26.60 -47.87 -38.98
CA MET A 1 26.93 -46.42 -38.83
C MET A 1 25.79 -45.48 -39.24
N LEU A 2 24.59 -45.92 -39.55
CA LEU A 2 23.44 -45.17 -40.03
C LEU A 2 22.39 -44.82 -38.90
N PHE A 3 22.43 -45.51 -37.76
CA PHE A 3 21.45 -45.30 -36.67
C PHE A 3 21.73 -44.09 -35.75
N LEU A 4 22.97 -43.62 -35.66
CA LEU A 4 23.31 -42.47 -34.79
C LEU A 4 22.91 -41.11 -35.37
N HIS A 5 22.80 -40.99 -36.71
CA HIS A 5 22.39 -39.71 -37.34
C HIS A 5 20.90 -39.41 -37.21
N GLY A 6 20.05 -40.43 -37.07
CA GLY A 6 18.60 -40.24 -36.92
C GLY A 6 18.17 -39.71 -35.55
N VAL A 7 18.89 -40.09 -34.48
CA VAL A 7 18.57 -39.69 -33.12
C VAL A 7 18.92 -38.20 -32.89
N TYR A 8 20.06 -37.75 -33.34
CA TYR A 8 20.46 -36.33 -33.22
C TYR A 8 19.60 -35.38 -34.06
N ALA A 9 19.08 -35.86 -35.21
CA ALA A 9 18.17 -35.05 -36.03
C ALA A 9 16.78 -34.92 -35.41
N SER A 10 16.27 -35.91 -34.69
CA SER A 10 14.97 -35.85 -34.00
C SER A 10 15.03 -35.00 -32.74
N GLU A 11 16.11 -35.04 -31.97
CA GLU A 11 16.30 -34.18 -30.78
C GLU A 11 16.47 -32.71 -31.16
N GLY A 12 17.17 -32.41 -32.27
CA GLY A 12 17.30 -31.05 -32.78
C GLY A 12 15.97 -30.46 -33.25
N LEU A 13 15.12 -31.24 -33.89
CA LEU A 13 13.81 -30.81 -34.37
C LEU A 13 12.83 -30.53 -33.20
N ASP A 14 12.91 -31.32 -32.13
CA ASP A 14 12.08 -31.15 -30.92
C ASP A 14 12.52 -29.89 -30.14
N LEU A 15 13.83 -29.64 -30.08
CA LEU A 15 14.38 -28.43 -29.46
C LEU A 15 13.94 -27.16 -30.20
N ASP A 16 14.00 -27.19 -31.55
CA ASP A 16 13.59 -26.04 -32.37
C ASP A 16 12.10 -25.74 -32.24
N LEU A 17 11.24 -26.76 -32.16
CA LEU A 17 9.81 -26.63 -31.91
C LEU A 17 9.54 -26.05 -30.51
N THR A 18 10.32 -26.47 -29.52
CA THR A 18 10.21 -25.96 -28.15
C THR A 18 10.61 -24.49 -28.08
N ILE A 19 11.71 -24.11 -28.73
CA ILE A 19 12.16 -22.70 -28.82
C ILE A 19 11.11 -21.85 -29.53
N LEU A 20 10.50 -22.35 -30.61
CA LEU A 20 9.44 -21.61 -31.32
C LEU A 20 8.22 -21.37 -30.44
N LYS A 21 7.85 -22.36 -29.62
CA LYS A 21 6.73 -22.28 -28.67
C LYS A 21 7.01 -21.25 -27.55
N ILE A 22 8.21 -21.33 -26.97
CA ILE A 22 8.64 -20.34 -25.96
C ILE A 22 8.65 -18.93 -26.54
N ASN A 23 9.20 -18.73 -27.73
CA ASN A 23 9.21 -17.42 -28.39
C ASN A 23 7.80 -16.87 -28.63
N LYS A 24 6.85 -17.74 -28.97
CA LYS A 24 5.44 -17.34 -29.14
C LYS A 24 4.80 -16.93 -27.79
N GLU A 25 5.07 -17.67 -26.73
CA GLU A 25 4.60 -17.35 -25.38
C GLU A 25 5.22 -16.03 -24.86
N VAL A 26 6.52 -15.84 -25.04
CA VAL A 26 7.21 -14.59 -24.69
C VAL A 26 6.61 -13.39 -25.43
N LYS A 27 6.30 -13.54 -26.72
CA LYS A 27 5.64 -12.50 -27.50
C LYS A 27 4.23 -12.20 -26.98
N SER A 28 3.47 -13.22 -26.60
CA SER A 28 2.14 -13.06 -26.00
C SER A 28 2.20 -12.33 -24.66
N LEU A 29 3.11 -12.76 -23.78
CA LEU A 29 3.33 -12.12 -22.48
C LEU A 29 3.79 -10.66 -22.62
N ASN A 30 4.65 -10.36 -23.57
CA ASN A 30 5.07 -8.98 -23.82
C ASN A 30 3.89 -8.10 -24.28
N ASN A 31 2.97 -8.62 -25.10
CA ASN A 31 1.77 -7.87 -25.50
C ASN A 31 0.83 -7.65 -24.31
N GLU A 32 0.69 -8.64 -23.42
CA GLU A 32 -0.10 -8.52 -22.20
C GLU A 32 0.51 -7.49 -21.23
N ILE A 33 1.83 -7.49 -21.08
CA ILE A 33 2.55 -6.47 -20.29
C ILE A 33 2.30 -5.06 -20.85
N LEU A 34 2.31 -4.89 -22.17
CA LEU A 34 2.01 -3.59 -22.80
C LEU A 34 0.56 -3.16 -22.52
N SER A 35 -0.41 -4.07 -22.66
CA SER A 35 -1.82 -3.78 -22.35
C SER A 35 -2.02 -3.41 -20.90
N LEU A 36 -1.42 -4.15 -19.96
CA LEU A 36 -1.50 -3.84 -18.53
C LEU A 36 -0.84 -2.50 -18.19
N LYS A 37 0.24 -2.15 -18.89
CA LYS A 37 0.90 -0.86 -18.72
C LYS A 37 0.00 0.30 -19.14
N ASP A 38 -0.72 0.15 -20.25
CA ASP A 38 -1.68 1.14 -20.75
C ASP A 38 -2.88 1.27 -19.77
N GLU A 39 -3.37 0.16 -19.22
CA GLU A 39 -4.43 0.18 -18.19
C GLU A 39 -3.97 0.88 -16.91
N ILE A 40 -2.73 0.64 -16.47
CA ILE A 40 -2.15 1.32 -15.30
C ILE A 40 -2.07 2.83 -15.54
N GLU A 41 -1.71 3.26 -16.74
CA GLU A 41 -1.64 4.68 -17.07
C GLU A 41 -3.03 5.35 -17.07
N LEU A 42 -4.05 4.65 -17.59
CA LEU A 42 -5.45 5.10 -17.53
C LEU A 42 -5.94 5.23 -16.08
N ILE A 43 -5.69 4.22 -15.25
CA ILE A 43 -6.07 4.22 -13.83
C ILE A 43 -5.38 5.38 -13.09
N LYS A 44 -4.11 5.64 -13.37
CA LYS A 44 -3.38 6.78 -12.78
C LYS A 44 -4.00 8.12 -13.18
N GLU A 45 -4.41 8.27 -14.44
CA GLU A 45 -5.04 9.51 -14.89
C GLU A 45 -6.44 9.68 -14.27
N GLU A 46 -7.24 8.63 -14.17
CA GLU A 46 -8.52 8.66 -13.43
C GLU A 46 -8.35 9.03 -11.96
N GLN A 47 -7.34 8.47 -11.29
CA GLN A 47 -7.00 8.83 -9.92
C GLN A 47 -6.60 10.31 -9.81
N ARG A 48 -5.85 10.81 -10.78
CA ARG A 48 -5.43 12.22 -10.84
C ARG A 48 -6.61 13.16 -11.00
N ILE A 49 -7.55 12.81 -11.89
CA ILE A 49 -8.79 13.56 -12.12
C ILE A 49 -9.68 13.53 -10.88
N SER A 50 -9.86 12.37 -10.28
CA SER A 50 -10.63 12.19 -9.04
C SER A 50 -10.05 13.02 -7.89
N SER A 51 -8.72 13.00 -7.73
CA SER A 51 -8.03 13.78 -6.70
C SER A 51 -8.20 15.29 -6.89
N ARG A 52 -8.15 15.78 -8.15
CA ARG A 52 -8.45 17.20 -8.46
C ARG A 52 -9.88 17.56 -8.11
N LYS A 53 -10.84 16.72 -8.49
CA LYS A 53 -12.26 16.96 -8.22
C LYS A 53 -12.56 16.98 -6.72
N ILE A 54 -11.91 16.11 -5.95
CA ILE A 54 -11.99 16.13 -4.48
C ILE A 54 -11.40 17.43 -3.92
N ALA A 55 -10.26 17.89 -4.43
CA ALA A 55 -9.64 19.14 -4.01
C ALA A 55 -10.52 20.35 -4.31
N GLU A 56 -11.15 20.41 -5.48
CA GLU A 56 -12.12 21.45 -5.86
C GLU A 56 -13.35 21.46 -4.95
N LEU A 57 -13.92 20.28 -4.68
CA LEU A 57 -15.06 20.15 -3.76
C LEU A 57 -14.71 20.58 -2.34
N LEU A 58 -13.51 20.23 -1.85
CA LEU A 58 -13.03 20.68 -0.55
C LEU A 58 -12.90 22.21 -0.50
N GLN A 59 -12.39 22.83 -1.55
CA GLN A 59 -12.29 24.29 -1.65
C GLN A 59 -13.68 24.97 -1.66
N ILE A 60 -14.66 24.41 -2.37
CA ILE A 60 -16.04 24.90 -2.37
C ILE A 60 -16.67 24.75 -0.96
N ILE A 61 -16.44 23.65 -0.28
CA ILE A 61 -16.90 23.42 1.10
C ILE A 61 -16.25 24.43 2.06
N GLU A 62 -14.94 24.69 1.93
CA GLU A 62 -14.23 25.69 2.73
C GLU A 62 -14.79 27.10 2.52
N LEU A 63 -15.07 27.50 1.25
CA LEU A 63 -15.68 28.78 0.92
C LEU A 63 -17.11 28.92 1.49
N ASN A 64 -17.91 27.86 1.41
CA ASN A 64 -19.28 27.87 1.97
C ASN A 64 -19.27 27.89 3.51
N LEU A 65 -18.29 27.22 4.15
CA LEU A 65 -18.11 27.25 5.59
C LEU A 65 -17.58 28.60 6.09
N SER A 66 -16.73 29.28 5.32
CA SER A 66 -16.20 30.61 5.68
C SER A 66 -17.27 31.68 5.59
N ASN A 67 -18.21 31.56 4.63
CA ASN A 67 -19.34 32.48 4.48
C ASN A 67 -20.46 32.26 5.51
N SER A 68 -20.50 31.12 6.20
CA SER A 68 -21.55 30.74 7.16
C SER A 68 -21.23 31.11 8.62
N LYS A 69 -20.09 31.76 8.92
CA LYS A 69 -19.64 32.00 10.29
C LYS A 69 -19.13 33.40 10.57
N LYS A 70 -20.02 34.21 11.14
CA LYS A 70 -19.76 35.13 12.25
C LYS A 70 -20.51 34.54 13.42
N ASP A 71 -19.86 33.82 14.34
CA ASP A 71 -20.14 33.82 15.78
C ASP A 71 -19.22 32.84 16.55
N GLU A 72 -18.97 33.19 17.78
CA GLU A 72 -17.97 32.81 18.76
C GLU A 72 -17.92 31.33 19.22
N THR A 73 -17.48 30.38 18.34
CA THR A 73 -17.02 29.06 18.81
C THR A 73 -15.69 28.66 18.11
N SER A 74 -14.86 29.67 17.91
CA SER A 74 -13.91 29.74 16.79
C SER A 74 -12.63 28.90 16.94
N THR A 75 -12.05 28.71 18.12
CA THR A 75 -10.70 28.17 18.25
C THR A 75 -10.66 26.64 18.14
N LYS A 76 -11.60 25.91 18.75
CA LYS A 76 -11.63 24.46 18.74
C LYS A 76 -11.99 23.90 17.35
N LYS A 77 -12.87 24.58 16.62
CA LYS A 77 -13.32 24.20 15.27
C LYS A 77 -12.28 24.50 14.20
N VAL A 78 -11.53 25.59 14.34
CA VAL A 78 -10.40 25.92 13.46
C VAL A 78 -9.26 24.89 13.61
N GLN A 79 -8.96 24.46 14.82
CA GLN A 79 -7.98 23.42 15.10
C GLN A 79 -8.38 22.08 14.49
N THR A 80 -9.65 21.67 14.59
CA THR A 80 -10.15 20.42 14.01
C THR A 80 -10.11 20.46 12.48
N ASN A 81 -10.47 21.59 11.87
CA ASN A 81 -10.42 21.76 10.42
C ASN A 81 -8.98 21.68 9.90
N ASN A 82 -8.03 22.33 10.59
CA ASN A 82 -6.62 22.27 10.22
C ASN A 82 -6.03 20.85 10.39
N ALA A 83 -6.43 20.12 11.43
CA ALA A 83 -6.06 18.73 11.64
C ALA A 83 -6.57 17.84 10.49
N ASN A 84 -7.86 17.95 10.17
CA ASN A 84 -8.47 17.17 9.08
C ASN A 84 -7.83 17.48 7.72
N LYS A 85 -7.52 18.75 7.46
CA LYS A 85 -6.85 19.18 6.24
C LYS A 85 -5.47 18.53 6.12
N LEU A 86 -4.63 18.67 7.14
CA LEU A 86 -3.26 18.12 7.12
C LEU A 86 -3.26 16.59 7.00
N TYR A 87 -4.17 15.92 7.71
CA TYR A 87 -4.35 14.46 7.61
C TYR A 87 -4.76 14.03 6.20
N SER A 88 -5.75 14.71 5.60
CA SER A 88 -6.23 14.41 4.25
C SER A 88 -5.15 14.67 3.20
N GLU A 89 -4.37 15.74 3.36
CA GLU A 89 -3.24 16.06 2.49
C GLU A 89 -2.17 14.95 2.53
N GLY A 90 -1.82 14.46 3.72
CA GLY A 90 -0.92 13.33 3.87
C GLY A 90 -1.40 12.07 3.13
N LYS A 91 -2.69 11.76 3.23
CA LYS A 91 -3.29 10.63 2.48
C LYS A 91 -3.25 10.85 0.98
N ASN A 92 -3.55 12.06 0.52
CA ASN A 92 -3.52 12.39 -0.90
C ASN A 92 -2.09 12.25 -1.46
N GLU A 93 -1.08 12.77 -0.75
CA GLU A 93 0.31 12.62 -1.18
C GLU A 93 0.75 11.14 -1.22
N PHE A 94 0.27 10.32 -0.28
CA PHE A 94 0.49 8.86 -0.31
C PHE A 94 -0.10 8.22 -1.57
N VAL A 95 -1.36 8.53 -1.90
CA VAL A 95 -2.06 7.98 -3.08
C VAL A 95 -1.38 8.44 -4.38
N LEU A 96 -0.83 9.65 -4.40
CA LEU A 96 -0.07 10.18 -5.54
C LEU A 96 1.35 9.57 -5.65
N GLY A 97 1.77 8.71 -4.72
CA GLY A 97 3.10 8.13 -4.70
C GLY A 97 4.19 9.06 -4.14
N ASN A 98 3.83 10.23 -3.63
CA ASN A 98 4.76 11.19 -3.04
C ASN A 98 5.05 10.83 -1.57
N TYR A 99 5.65 9.66 -1.35
CA TYR A 99 5.79 9.06 -0.02
C TYR A 99 6.61 9.92 0.95
N ASP A 100 7.66 10.60 0.51
CA ASP A 100 8.44 11.51 1.37
C ASP A 100 7.60 12.68 1.88
N LYS A 101 6.74 13.25 1.03
CA LYS A 101 5.81 14.30 1.46
C LYS A 101 4.76 13.76 2.42
N ALA A 102 4.20 12.59 2.14
CA ALA A 102 3.24 11.94 3.01
C ALA A 102 3.83 11.69 4.41
N ILE A 103 5.07 11.17 4.48
CA ILE A 103 5.82 10.97 5.74
C ILE A 103 5.92 12.28 6.52
N ASN A 104 6.37 13.36 5.87
CA ASN A 104 6.55 14.66 6.51
C ASN A 104 5.22 15.24 7.02
N LEU A 105 4.14 15.06 6.26
CA LEU A 105 2.79 15.52 6.64
C LEU A 105 2.26 14.73 7.83
N PHE A 106 2.41 13.40 7.89
CA PHE A 106 1.97 12.60 9.03
C PHE A 106 2.80 12.85 10.28
N ILE A 107 4.12 13.07 10.17
CA ILE A 107 4.96 13.50 11.30
C ILE A 107 4.50 14.86 11.83
N SER A 108 4.28 15.82 10.94
CA SER A 108 3.80 17.16 11.30
C SER A 108 2.42 17.11 11.93
N PHE A 109 1.53 16.25 11.41
CA PHE A 109 0.21 16.01 11.97
C PHE A 109 0.29 15.48 13.41
N ALA A 110 1.06 14.43 13.64
CA ALA A 110 1.21 13.82 14.96
C ALA A 110 1.78 14.82 15.99
N LYS A 111 2.71 15.67 15.56
CA LYS A 111 3.29 16.72 16.41
C LYS A 111 2.31 17.85 16.73
N SER A 112 1.55 18.29 15.73
CA SER A 112 0.69 19.48 15.86
C SER A 112 -0.69 19.16 16.44
N PHE A 113 -1.17 17.91 16.27
CA PHE A 113 -2.52 17.48 16.64
C PHE A 113 -2.55 16.16 17.41
N PRO A 114 -1.80 16.02 18.52
CA PRO A 114 -1.66 14.76 19.26
C PRO A 114 -2.99 14.23 19.83
N ASN A 115 -3.97 15.11 20.02
CA ASN A 115 -5.30 14.76 20.54
C ASN A 115 -6.38 14.69 19.44
N SER A 116 -5.99 14.66 18.18
CA SER A 116 -6.94 14.52 17.07
C SER A 116 -7.55 13.13 17.04
N THR A 117 -8.81 13.03 16.62
CA THR A 117 -9.47 11.74 16.37
C THR A 117 -8.77 10.91 15.31
N ASN A 118 -8.01 11.54 14.41
CA ASN A 118 -7.27 10.87 13.35
C ASN A 118 -5.83 10.49 13.77
N ILE A 119 -5.45 10.65 15.04
CA ILE A 119 -4.05 10.42 15.47
C ILE A 119 -3.64 8.96 15.28
N ILE A 120 -4.51 8.02 15.63
CA ILE A 120 -4.25 6.59 15.51
C ILE A 120 -4.11 6.20 14.03
N ASP A 121 -5.05 6.65 13.20
CA ASP A 121 -4.98 6.41 11.75
C ASP A 121 -3.74 7.04 11.11
N SER A 122 -3.34 8.24 11.57
CA SER A 122 -2.14 8.91 11.04
C SER A 122 -0.85 8.13 11.32
N LYS A 123 -0.74 7.47 12.46
CA LYS A 123 0.37 6.57 12.80
C LYS A 123 0.43 5.38 11.83
N LEU A 124 -0.72 4.78 11.52
CA LEU A 124 -0.79 3.69 10.54
C LEU A 124 -0.39 4.16 9.14
N TRP A 125 -0.88 5.33 8.72
CA TRP A 125 -0.50 5.91 7.43
C TRP A 125 0.99 6.26 7.35
N LEU A 126 1.59 6.72 8.45
CA LEU A 126 3.03 6.95 8.53
C LEU A 126 3.81 5.65 8.32
N ALA A 127 3.41 4.56 9.00
CA ALA A 127 4.04 3.25 8.83
C ALA A 127 3.94 2.75 7.37
N ARG A 128 2.77 2.89 6.74
CA ARG A 128 2.55 2.58 5.33
C ARG A 128 3.40 3.42 4.39
N SER A 129 3.52 4.72 4.69
CA SER A 129 4.33 5.64 3.89
C SER A 129 5.80 5.26 3.93
N TYR A 130 6.33 4.88 5.09
CA TYR A 130 7.68 4.34 5.18
C TYR A 130 7.86 3.03 4.41
N ALA A 131 6.86 2.11 4.47
CA ALA A 131 6.91 0.86 3.71
C ALA A 131 6.94 1.11 2.20
N ALA A 132 6.08 2.01 1.72
CA ALA A 132 5.99 2.37 0.31
C ALA A 132 7.24 3.12 -0.18
N ASN A 133 7.91 3.84 0.71
CA ASN A 133 9.19 4.51 0.46
C ASN A 133 10.41 3.59 0.67
N GLU A 134 10.18 2.29 0.83
CA GLU A 134 11.21 1.26 1.07
C GLU A 134 12.07 1.48 2.32
N ALA A 135 11.68 2.39 3.19
CA ALA A 135 12.32 2.66 4.48
C ALA A 135 11.88 1.62 5.53
N TYR A 136 12.14 0.33 5.27
CA TYR A 136 11.56 -0.80 5.97
C TYR A 136 11.84 -0.81 7.48
N LEU A 137 13.03 -0.41 7.94
CA LEU A 137 13.33 -0.31 9.37
C LEU A 137 12.43 0.71 10.06
N LYS A 138 12.29 1.92 9.46
CA LYS A 138 11.39 2.95 10.01
C LYS A 138 9.93 2.54 9.95
N SER A 139 9.55 1.81 8.89
CA SER A 139 8.21 1.24 8.77
C SER A 139 7.91 0.23 9.86
N LYS A 140 8.83 -0.70 10.15
CA LYS A 140 8.73 -1.65 11.25
C LYS A 140 8.48 -0.93 12.57
N ASP A 141 9.34 0.04 12.91
CA ASP A 141 9.21 0.80 14.16
C ASP A 141 7.87 1.54 14.25
N ALA A 142 7.41 2.14 13.14
CA ALA A 142 6.13 2.86 13.09
C ALA A 142 4.93 1.91 13.20
N PHE A 143 4.97 0.71 12.62
CA PHE A 143 3.94 -0.31 12.83
C PHE A 143 3.90 -0.81 14.26
N LEU A 144 5.06 -1.04 14.88
CA LEU A 144 5.15 -1.46 16.27
C LEU A 144 4.62 -0.36 17.22
N ASP A 145 4.96 0.93 16.99
CA ASP A 145 4.38 2.05 17.74
C ASP A 145 2.86 2.11 17.58
N TYR A 146 2.33 1.93 16.37
CA TYR A 146 0.90 1.83 16.15
C TYR A 146 0.27 0.68 16.94
N GLN A 147 0.86 -0.51 16.90
CA GLN A 147 0.30 -1.72 17.52
C GLN A 147 0.37 -1.71 19.05
N SER A 148 1.36 -1.05 19.64
CA SER A 148 1.63 -1.08 21.09
C SER A 148 0.46 -0.61 21.95
N ASN A 149 -0.37 0.31 21.45
CA ASN A 149 -1.45 0.95 22.21
C ASN A 149 -2.80 0.94 21.48
N ASN A 150 -2.95 0.20 20.39
CA ASN A 150 -4.12 0.29 19.52
C ASN A 150 -4.66 -1.09 19.10
N ASN A 151 -4.56 -2.09 19.97
CA ASN A 151 -4.99 -3.48 19.69
C ASN A 151 -6.50 -3.63 19.42
N GLU A 152 -7.32 -2.69 19.89
CA GLU A 152 -8.77 -2.65 19.63
C GLU A 152 -9.14 -1.83 18.38
N HIS A 153 -8.18 -1.19 17.75
CA HIS A 153 -8.45 -0.40 16.55
C HIS A 153 -8.85 -1.28 15.37
N SER A 154 -9.85 -0.85 14.60
CA SER A 154 -10.42 -1.61 13.47
C SER A 154 -9.41 -2.02 12.41
N LYS A 155 -8.26 -1.32 12.31
CA LYS A 155 -7.17 -1.61 11.38
C LYS A 155 -6.02 -2.41 12.00
N TYR A 156 -6.20 -2.90 13.22
CA TYR A 156 -5.12 -3.63 13.91
C TYR A 156 -4.72 -4.91 13.16
N ALA A 157 -5.71 -5.72 12.76
CA ALA A 157 -5.48 -6.93 11.97
C ALA A 157 -4.83 -6.62 10.61
N ASP A 158 -5.27 -5.57 9.91
CA ASP A 158 -4.62 -5.11 8.68
C ASP A 158 -3.13 -4.80 8.93
N SER A 159 -2.83 -4.09 10.03
CA SER A 159 -1.45 -3.72 10.39
C SER A 159 -0.56 -4.92 10.69
N MET A 160 -1.11 -6.02 11.23
CA MET A 160 -0.35 -7.26 11.45
C MET A 160 0.12 -7.85 10.11
N PHE A 161 -0.77 -7.92 9.13
CA PHE A 161 -0.43 -8.39 7.79
C PHE A 161 0.59 -7.47 7.10
N GLU A 162 0.39 -6.16 7.18
CA GLU A 162 1.29 -5.17 6.58
C GLU A 162 2.69 -5.21 7.22
N LEU A 163 2.77 -5.30 8.56
CA LEU A 163 4.04 -5.47 9.27
C LEU A 163 4.74 -6.77 8.88
N SER A 164 4.01 -7.89 8.72
CA SER A 164 4.62 -9.16 8.32
C SER A 164 5.30 -9.05 6.96
N ARG A 165 4.72 -8.30 6.02
CA ARG A 165 5.35 -8.00 4.73
C ARG A 165 6.62 -7.17 4.85
N VAL A 166 6.63 -6.19 5.77
CA VAL A 166 7.82 -5.38 6.08
C VAL A 166 8.91 -6.26 6.69
N LEU A 167 8.57 -7.13 7.64
CA LEU A 167 9.50 -8.09 8.25
C LEU A 167 10.10 -9.03 7.20
N THR A 168 9.30 -9.49 6.24
CA THR A 168 9.80 -10.29 5.10
C THR A 168 10.84 -9.51 4.27
N LYS A 169 10.60 -8.22 4.00
CA LYS A 169 11.55 -7.36 3.30
C LYS A 169 12.85 -7.13 4.07
N LEU A 170 12.79 -7.19 5.40
CA LEU A 170 13.94 -7.11 6.30
C LEU A 170 14.64 -8.46 6.50
N ASN A 171 14.16 -9.54 5.86
CA ASN A 171 14.63 -10.92 6.06
C ASN A 171 14.39 -11.45 7.49
N GLU A 172 13.47 -10.84 8.23
CA GLU A 172 13.02 -11.27 9.56
C GLU A 172 11.87 -12.29 9.42
N VAL A 173 12.16 -13.42 8.77
CA VAL A 173 11.15 -14.40 8.33
C VAL A 173 10.44 -15.07 9.52
N ASN A 174 11.15 -15.36 10.60
CA ASN A 174 10.57 -16.02 11.77
C ASN A 174 9.53 -15.15 12.46
N GLU A 175 9.84 -13.86 12.62
CA GLU A 175 8.94 -12.86 13.19
C GLU A 175 7.71 -12.65 12.29
N ALA A 176 7.91 -12.59 10.97
CA ALA A 176 6.83 -12.51 10.01
C ALA A 176 5.86 -13.69 10.12
N LYS A 177 6.38 -14.93 10.16
CA LYS A 177 5.58 -16.15 10.33
C LYS A 177 4.81 -16.14 11.65
N LEU A 178 5.46 -15.78 12.74
CA LEU A 178 4.82 -15.73 14.07
C LEU A 178 3.67 -14.72 14.08
N LEU A 179 3.86 -13.55 13.48
CA LEU A 179 2.85 -12.50 13.39
C LEU A 179 1.64 -12.95 12.54
N LEU A 180 1.88 -13.61 11.42
CA LEU A 180 0.82 -14.16 10.55
C LEU A 180 0.02 -15.26 11.23
N LEU A 181 0.68 -16.19 11.93
CA LEU A 181 0.01 -17.23 12.71
C LEU A 181 -0.83 -16.64 13.84
N ASN A 182 -0.33 -15.61 14.50
CA ASN A 182 -1.09 -14.86 15.51
C ASN A 182 -2.33 -14.20 14.90
N MET A 183 -2.21 -13.61 13.71
CA MET A 183 -3.34 -13.01 13.00
C MET A 183 -4.42 -14.04 12.67
N ILE A 184 -4.07 -15.23 12.19
CA ILE A 184 -5.01 -16.33 11.92
C ILE A 184 -5.74 -16.72 13.21
N LYS A 185 -5.00 -16.85 14.32
CA LYS A 185 -5.56 -17.24 15.61
C LYS A 185 -6.54 -16.21 16.18
N GLN A 186 -6.19 -14.93 16.09
CA GLN A 186 -6.99 -13.84 16.70
C GLN A 186 -8.12 -13.37 15.78
N TYR A 187 -7.94 -13.43 14.47
CA TYR A 187 -8.87 -12.89 13.46
C TYR A 187 -9.18 -13.89 12.35
N PRO A 188 -9.69 -15.11 12.69
CA PRO A 188 -9.87 -16.21 11.71
C PRO A 188 -10.82 -15.88 10.56
N SER A 189 -11.75 -14.95 10.77
CA SER A 189 -12.74 -14.51 9.76
C SER A 189 -12.35 -13.22 9.04
N HIS A 190 -11.12 -12.72 9.25
CA HIS A 190 -10.70 -11.47 8.61
C HIS A 190 -10.54 -11.64 7.09
N SER A 191 -10.91 -10.62 6.31
CA SER A 191 -10.88 -10.66 4.83
C SER A 191 -9.51 -10.95 4.23
N LEU A 192 -8.42 -10.68 4.96
CA LEU A 192 -7.05 -10.93 4.52
C LEU A 192 -6.54 -12.35 4.78
N ILE A 193 -7.30 -13.25 5.44
CA ILE A 193 -6.82 -14.58 5.82
C ILE A 193 -6.30 -15.41 4.64
N ASN A 194 -6.95 -15.33 3.48
CA ASN A 194 -6.45 -16.00 2.28
C ASN A 194 -5.06 -15.47 1.85
N LYS A 195 -4.84 -14.16 1.93
CA LYS A 195 -3.54 -13.54 1.64
C LYS A 195 -2.48 -13.89 2.70
N VAL A 196 -2.90 -14.01 3.96
CA VAL A 196 -2.04 -14.44 5.07
C VAL A 196 -1.55 -15.85 4.83
N ASN A 197 -2.46 -16.79 4.48
CA ASN A 197 -2.11 -18.17 4.18
C ASN A 197 -1.16 -18.28 2.97
N GLN A 198 -1.42 -17.48 1.92
CA GLN A 198 -0.53 -17.44 0.76
C GLN A 198 0.87 -16.96 1.15
N LEU A 199 0.96 -15.87 1.90
CA LEU A 199 2.26 -15.34 2.33
C LEU A 199 3.02 -16.34 3.22
N LEU A 200 2.33 -17.10 4.08
CA LEU A 200 2.94 -18.16 4.89
C LEU A 200 3.53 -19.29 4.06
N LEU A 201 2.94 -19.60 2.89
CA LEU A 201 3.47 -20.62 1.96
C LEU A 201 4.70 -20.11 1.22
N ASP A 202 4.79 -18.79 0.99
CA ASP A 202 5.89 -18.15 0.27
C ASP A 202 7.13 -17.89 1.15
N LEU A 203 7.00 -18.01 2.49
CA LEU A 203 8.05 -17.80 3.50
C LEU A 203 8.70 -19.12 3.93
#